data_11eb59428bb31a771a3cc503452fc0cb
#
_entry.id   11eb59428bb31a771a3cc503452fc0cb
#
_cell.length_a   1.000
_cell.length_b   1.000
_cell.length_c   1.000
_cell.angle_alpha   90.00
_cell.angle_beta   90.00
_cell.angle_gamma   90.00
#
_symmetry.space_group_name_H-M   'P 1'
#
loop_
_entity.id
_entity.type
_entity.pdbx_description
1 polymer ?
#
loop_
_entity_poly.entity_id
_entity_poly.type
_entity_poly.pdbx_seq_one_letter_code
_entity_poly.pdbx_strand_id
1 'polypeptide(L)'
;LDKQARILIVDDDENIRRTMTAILEDEGYIVDSAASGKEAIEKANGAIYNLALLDIRLPDMEGVELLKLMKDSVPRTRKIMVTGYPSMQNAISAVNKRADAYLIKPVDVEKLLETVKEQLKLQEEENNFTEMKVAEFIESRVKEL
;
A
#
# COMPACT_ATOMS: atom_id res chain seq x y z
N LEU A 1 -9.19 -16.23 12.04
CA LEU A 1 -9.16 -15.52 11.80
C LEU A 1 -8.74 -14.40 11.11
N ASP A 2 -9.37 -13.49 10.93
CA ASP A 2 -9.07 -12.40 10.08
C ASP A 2 -8.16 -11.47 10.76
N LYS A 3 -6.93 -11.55 10.38
CA LYS A 3 -6.00 -10.56 10.81
C LYS A 3 -6.47 -9.25 10.25
N GLN A 4 -6.63 -8.28 11.11
CA GLN A 4 -6.93 -6.95 10.65
C GLN A 4 -5.74 -6.42 9.88
N ALA A 5 -5.95 -6.06 8.63
CA ALA A 5 -4.91 -5.48 7.81
C ALA A 5 -4.58 -4.07 8.31
N ARG A 6 -3.30 -3.72 8.26
CA ARG A 6 -2.82 -2.40 8.65
C ARG A 6 -2.56 -1.57 7.40
N ILE A 7 -3.15 -0.39 7.35
CA ILE A 7 -3.10 0.51 6.20
C ILE A 7 -2.47 1.84 6.60
N LEU A 8 -1.57 2.34 5.76
CA LEU A 8 -0.98 3.66 5.94
C LEU A 8 -1.55 4.60 4.88
N ILE A 9 -2.10 5.73 5.31
CA ILE A 9 -2.60 6.77 4.40
C ILE A 9 -1.61 7.93 4.42
N VAL A 10 -1.13 8.32 3.26
CA VAL A 10 -0.18 9.44 3.13
C VAL A 10 -0.79 10.52 2.24
N ASP A 11 -1.18 11.62 2.84
CA ASP A 11 -1.79 12.75 2.16
C ASP A 11 -1.62 13.99 3.03
N ASP A 12 -1.27 15.13 2.46
CA ASP A 12 -1.08 16.34 3.24
C ASP A 12 -2.39 17.03 3.62
N ASP A 13 -3.49 16.65 3.01
CA ASP A 13 -4.81 17.21 3.32
C ASP A 13 -5.41 16.46 4.52
N GLU A 14 -5.57 17.18 5.63
CA GLU A 14 -6.12 16.62 6.87
C GLU A 14 -7.52 16.05 6.67
N ASN A 15 -8.36 16.73 5.91
CA ASN A 15 -9.73 16.28 5.69
C ASN A 15 -9.77 14.97 4.92
N ILE A 16 -8.91 14.81 3.94
CA ILE A 16 -8.79 13.57 3.19
C ILE A 16 -8.32 12.45 4.11
N ARG A 17 -7.27 12.69 4.91
CA ARG A 17 -6.79 11.69 5.85
C ARG A 17 -7.87 11.23 6.82
N ARG A 18 -8.61 12.18 7.39
CA ARG A 18 -9.71 11.88 8.32
C ARG A 18 -10.81 11.07 7.68
N THR A 19 -11.24 11.48 6.49
CA THR A 19 -12.32 10.82 5.78
C THR A 19 -11.95 9.40 5.41
N MET A 20 -10.79 9.21 4.81
CA MET A 20 -10.34 7.90 4.41
C MET A 20 -10.10 6.98 5.62
N THR A 21 -9.54 7.55 6.69
CA THR A 21 -9.35 6.80 7.94
C THR A 21 -10.67 6.29 8.49
N ALA A 22 -11.67 7.16 8.56
CA ALA A 22 -12.98 6.77 9.07
C ALA A 22 -13.62 5.66 8.23
N ILE A 23 -13.55 5.78 6.92
CA ILE A 23 -14.10 4.79 5.99
C ILE A 23 -13.42 3.42 6.19
N LEU A 24 -12.10 3.42 6.26
CA LEU A 24 -11.34 2.18 6.35
C LEU A 24 -11.43 1.54 7.75
N GLU A 25 -11.45 2.35 8.80
CA GLU A 25 -11.64 1.83 10.15
C GLU A 25 -13.03 1.21 10.33
N ASP A 26 -14.03 1.79 9.69
CA ASP A 26 -15.39 1.26 9.72
C ASP A 26 -15.45 -0.15 9.10
N GLU A 27 -14.55 -0.44 8.17
CA GLU A 27 -14.45 -1.76 7.55
C GLU A 27 -13.60 -2.74 8.39
N GLY A 28 -13.06 -2.30 9.51
CA GLY A 28 -12.29 -3.14 10.41
C GLY A 28 -10.78 -3.08 10.24
N TYR A 29 -10.27 -2.22 9.37
CA TYR A 29 -8.83 -2.09 9.18
C TYR A 29 -8.19 -1.24 10.28
N ILE A 30 -6.92 -1.48 10.54
CA ILE A 30 -6.11 -0.65 11.42
C ILE A 30 -5.45 0.40 10.54
N VAL A 31 -5.67 1.68 10.83
CA VAL A 31 -5.21 2.76 9.96
C VAL A 31 -4.27 3.71 10.71
N ASP A 32 -3.12 3.98 10.11
CA ASP A 32 -2.24 5.05 10.51
C ASP A 32 -2.18 6.05 9.35
N SER A 33 -1.84 7.30 9.64
CA SER A 33 -1.74 8.30 8.59
C SER A 33 -0.49 9.15 8.75
N ALA A 34 -0.06 9.73 7.64
CA ALA A 34 1.10 10.60 7.58
C ALA A 34 0.79 11.80 6.68
N ALA A 35 1.28 12.96 7.03
CA ALA A 35 1.04 14.19 6.29
C ALA A 35 2.16 14.52 5.30
N SER A 36 3.25 13.77 5.31
CA SER A 36 4.42 14.00 4.46
C SER A 36 5.13 12.69 4.15
N GLY A 37 6.00 12.73 3.17
CA GLY A 37 6.82 11.57 2.83
C GLY A 37 7.76 11.18 3.95
N LYS A 38 8.36 12.15 4.62
CA LYS A 38 9.26 11.89 5.75
C LYS A 38 8.54 11.16 6.87
N GLU A 39 7.36 11.64 7.23
CA GLU A 39 6.55 10.99 8.27
C GLU A 39 6.15 9.57 7.87
N ALA A 40 5.81 9.39 6.58
CA ALA A 40 5.46 8.08 6.07
C ALA A 40 6.62 7.09 6.19
N ILE A 41 7.83 7.53 5.84
CA ILE A 41 9.03 6.70 5.96
C ILE A 41 9.30 6.32 7.40
N GLU A 42 9.17 7.27 8.32
CA GLU A 42 9.36 7.02 9.74
C GLU A 42 8.37 5.96 10.25
N LYS A 43 7.11 6.08 9.87
CA LYS A 43 6.08 5.11 10.27
C LYS A 43 6.32 3.74 9.64
N ALA A 44 6.70 3.71 8.37
CA ALA A 44 7.00 2.46 7.68
C ALA A 44 8.21 1.74 8.26
N ASN A 45 9.15 2.47 8.84
CA ASN A 45 10.30 1.87 9.51
C ASN A 45 9.92 1.26 10.88
N GLY A 46 8.85 1.75 11.48
CA GLY A 46 8.41 1.29 12.81
C GLY A 46 7.32 0.24 12.82
N ALA A 47 6.71 -0.06 11.67
CA ALA A 47 5.61 -1.02 11.58
C ALA A 47 5.52 -1.59 10.18
N ILE A 48 4.95 -2.77 10.05
CA ILE A 48 4.69 -3.39 8.75
C ILE A 48 3.26 -3.07 8.35
N TYR A 49 3.09 -2.49 7.17
CA TYR A 49 1.79 -2.19 6.60
C TYR A 49 1.47 -3.16 5.48
N ASN A 50 0.25 -3.64 5.44
CA ASN A 50 -0.23 -4.48 4.35
C ASN A 50 -0.44 -3.65 3.10
N LEU A 51 -0.84 -2.40 3.27
CA LEU A 51 -1.20 -1.53 2.17
C LEU A 51 -0.90 -0.07 2.50
N ALA A 52 -0.50 0.70 1.51
CA ALA A 52 -0.31 2.14 1.64
C ALA A 52 -1.06 2.87 0.53
N LEU A 53 -1.77 3.94 0.91
CA LEU A 53 -2.44 4.85 -0.02
C LEU A 53 -1.61 6.12 -0.06
N LEU A 54 -1.03 6.44 -1.21
CA LEU A 54 -0.04 7.50 -1.33
C LEU A 54 -0.51 8.59 -2.29
N ASP A 55 -0.57 9.83 -1.81
CA ASP A 55 -0.82 10.98 -2.67
C ASP A 55 0.37 11.17 -3.60
N ILE A 56 0.09 11.63 -4.81
CA ILE A 56 1.14 11.84 -5.79
C ILE A 56 1.98 13.08 -5.47
N ARG A 57 1.41 14.07 -4.81
CA ARG A 57 2.13 15.28 -4.40
C ARG A 57 2.08 15.44 -2.89
N LEU A 58 3.25 15.45 -2.30
CA LEU A 58 3.41 15.68 -0.87
C LEU A 58 4.25 16.95 -0.69
N PRO A 59 4.21 17.61 0.47
CA PRO A 59 4.92 18.87 0.67
C PRO A 59 6.44 18.75 0.54
N ASP A 60 6.99 17.59 0.85
CA ASP A 60 8.44 17.37 0.89
C ASP A 60 8.96 16.46 -0.23
N MET A 61 8.10 15.78 -0.96
CA MET A 61 8.52 14.91 -2.07
C MET A 61 7.33 14.49 -2.93
N GLU A 62 7.62 13.97 -4.12
CA GLU A 62 6.60 13.38 -4.95
C GLU A 62 6.27 11.97 -4.44
N GLY A 63 5.02 11.53 -4.60
CA GLY A 63 4.61 10.18 -4.20
C GLY A 63 5.40 9.09 -4.90
N VAL A 64 5.80 9.33 -6.15
CA VAL A 64 6.62 8.37 -6.91
C VAL A 64 7.98 8.19 -6.24
N GLU A 65 8.56 9.28 -5.72
CA GLU A 65 9.82 9.21 -4.98
C GLU A 65 9.65 8.43 -3.68
N LEU A 66 8.54 8.66 -2.99
CA LEU A 66 8.23 7.93 -1.77
C LEU A 66 8.15 6.42 -2.03
N LEU A 67 7.57 6.00 -3.16
CA LEU A 67 7.55 4.58 -3.53
C LEU A 67 8.94 3.96 -3.53
N LYS A 68 9.93 4.73 -4.03
CA LYS A 68 11.31 4.25 -4.11
C LYS A 68 11.97 4.16 -2.74
N LEU A 69 11.60 5.06 -1.84
CA LEU A 69 12.22 5.16 -0.52
C LEU A 69 11.62 4.26 0.53
N MET A 70 10.42 3.75 0.30
CA MET A 70 9.80 2.80 1.23
C MET A 70 10.51 1.46 1.12
N LYS A 71 10.89 0.92 2.28
CA LYS A 71 11.60 -0.36 2.32
C LYS A 71 10.68 -1.51 1.91
N ASP A 72 11.28 -2.50 1.29
CA ASP A 72 10.59 -3.75 1.05
C ASP A 72 10.34 -4.45 2.38
N SER A 73 9.20 -5.07 2.50
CA SER A 73 8.80 -5.79 3.70
C SER A 73 8.29 -7.19 3.34
N VAL A 74 8.09 -8.03 4.35
CA VAL A 74 7.48 -9.35 4.18
C VAL A 74 6.36 -9.46 5.19
N PRO A 75 5.10 -9.49 4.75
CA PRO A 75 4.64 -9.41 3.36
C PRO A 75 4.93 -8.05 2.70
N ARG A 76 5.01 -8.05 1.39
CA ARG A 76 5.29 -6.83 0.63
C ARG A 76 4.10 -5.87 0.73
N THR A 77 4.35 -4.64 1.16
CA THR A 77 3.30 -3.62 1.24
C THR A 77 2.76 -3.32 -0.16
N ARG A 78 1.46 -3.46 -0.36
CA ARG A 78 0.79 -3.09 -1.61
C ARG A 78 0.63 -1.58 -1.62
N LYS A 79 0.90 -0.94 -2.75
CA LYS A 79 0.94 0.52 -2.86
C LYS A 79 -0.08 1.02 -3.86
N ILE A 80 -1.01 1.84 -3.40
CA ILE A 80 -2.04 2.45 -4.23
C ILE A 80 -1.74 3.94 -4.32
N MET A 81 -1.54 4.43 -5.54
CA MET A 81 -1.37 5.87 -5.77
C MET A 81 -2.73 6.53 -5.85
N VAL A 82 -2.85 7.69 -5.24
CA VAL A 82 -4.09 8.47 -5.26
C VAL A 82 -3.76 9.85 -5.84
N THR A 83 -4.41 10.24 -6.93
CA THR A 83 -4.04 11.48 -7.61
C THR A 83 -5.26 12.31 -8.01
N GLY A 84 -5.15 13.64 -7.82
CA GLY A 84 -6.09 14.62 -8.35
C GLY A 84 -5.59 15.23 -9.67
N TYR A 85 -4.48 14.74 -10.21
CA TYR A 85 -3.84 15.32 -11.39
C TYR A 85 -3.85 14.32 -12.54
N PRO A 86 -4.92 14.24 -13.35
CA PRO A 86 -5.02 13.25 -14.43
C PRO A 86 -3.87 13.29 -15.43
N SER A 87 -3.28 14.46 -15.66
CA SER A 87 -2.14 14.61 -16.55
C SER A 87 -0.90 13.87 -16.06
N MET A 88 -0.84 13.57 -14.77
CA MET A 88 0.26 12.85 -14.15
C MET A 88 0.13 11.34 -14.31
N GLN A 89 -1.04 10.86 -14.69
CA GLN A 89 -1.28 9.42 -14.84
C GLN A 89 -0.37 8.77 -15.86
N ASN A 90 -0.08 9.47 -16.95
CA ASN A 90 0.83 8.95 -17.97
C ASN A 90 2.24 8.79 -17.42
N ALA A 91 2.69 9.74 -16.62
CA ALA A 91 4.00 9.67 -15.97
C ALA A 91 4.04 8.54 -14.94
N ILE A 92 2.96 8.38 -14.19
CA ILE A 92 2.82 7.28 -13.24
C ILE A 92 2.90 5.95 -13.97
N SER A 93 2.18 5.82 -15.08
CA SER A 93 2.18 4.59 -15.88
C SER A 93 3.57 4.23 -16.38
N ALA A 94 4.37 5.23 -16.72
CA ALA A 94 5.73 5.00 -17.19
C ALA A 94 6.68 4.50 -16.12
N VAL A 95 6.41 4.84 -14.83
CA VAL A 95 7.27 4.43 -13.71
C VAL A 95 6.58 3.46 -12.77
N ASN A 96 5.44 2.96 -13.16
CA ASN A 96 4.50 2.29 -12.27
C ASN A 96 4.85 0.87 -11.87
N LYS A 97 5.99 0.36 -12.24
CA LYS A 97 6.41 -0.97 -11.78
C LYS A 97 6.44 -1.08 -10.27
N ARG A 98 6.33 0.05 -9.57
CA ARG A 98 6.37 0.11 -8.11
C ARG A 98 5.02 0.39 -7.47
N ALA A 99 4.04 0.84 -8.26
CA ALA A 99 2.68 1.04 -7.78
C ALA A 99 1.82 -0.14 -8.20
N ASP A 100 0.96 -0.59 -7.30
CA ASP A 100 0.11 -1.76 -7.55
C ASP A 100 -1.26 -1.37 -8.08
N ALA A 101 -1.72 -0.15 -7.79
CA ALA A 101 -2.99 0.35 -8.27
C ALA A 101 -3.05 1.87 -8.23
N TYR A 102 -4.09 2.46 -8.82
CA TYR A 102 -4.32 3.90 -8.81
C TYR A 102 -5.77 4.20 -8.49
N LEU A 103 -5.96 5.34 -7.82
CA LEU A 103 -7.27 5.92 -7.62
C LEU A 103 -7.20 7.39 -8.01
N ILE A 104 -8.30 7.93 -8.56
CA ILE A 104 -8.37 9.33 -8.99
C ILE A 104 -9.24 10.09 -7.99
N LYS A 105 -8.77 11.26 -7.56
CA LYS A 105 -9.55 12.14 -6.69
C LYS A 105 -10.60 12.91 -7.51
N PRO A 106 -11.79 13.16 -6.97
CA PRO A 106 -12.27 12.71 -5.67
C PRO A 106 -12.54 11.21 -5.66
N VAL A 107 -12.10 10.54 -4.58
CA VAL A 107 -12.18 9.08 -4.51
C VAL A 107 -13.59 8.65 -4.13
N ASP A 108 -14.19 7.82 -4.96
CA ASP A 108 -15.46 7.20 -4.66
C ASP A 108 -15.28 6.13 -3.58
N VAL A 109 -16.16 6.14 -2.57
CA VAL A 109 -16.05 5.21 -1.43
C VAL A 109 -16.07 3.75 -1.87
N GLU A 110 -17.00 3.40 -2.78
CA GLU A 110 -17.09 2.03 -3.28
C GLU A 110 -15.82 1.62 -4.00
N LYS A 111 -15.28 2.51 -4.82
CA LYS A 111 -14.06 2.26 -5.57
C LYS A 111 -12.87 2.10 -4.63
N LEU A 112 -12.78 2.93 -3.60
CA LEU A 112 -11.74 2.83 -2.59
C LEU A 112 -11.77 1.46 -1.91
N LEU A 113 -12.94 1.07 -1.40
CA LEU A 113 -13.08 -0.20 -0.68
C LEU A 113 -12.83 -1.40 -1.57
N GLU A 114 -13.32 -1.36 -2.80
CA GLU A 114 -13.11 -2.41 -3.77
C GLU A 114 -11.63 -2.60 -4.09
N THR A 115 -10.94 -1.48 -4.33
CA THR A 115 -9.51 -1.50 -4.65
C THR A 115 -8.68 -2.01 -3.48
N VAL A 116 -9.00 -1.56 -2.27
CA VAL A 116 -8.31 -2.02 -1.06
C VAL A 116 -8.47 -3.53 -0.88
N LYS A 117 -9.70 -4.02 -0.99
CA LYS A 117 -9.99 -5.45 -0.83
C LYS A 117 -9.26 -6.28 -1.87
N GLU A 118 -9.26 -5.82 -3.12
CA GLU A 118 -8.57 -6.50 -4.21
C GLU A 118 -7.07 -6.59 -3.95
N GLN A 119 -6.46 -5.48 -3.55
CA GLN A 119 -5.02 -5.45 -3.30
C GLN A 119 -4.63 -6.30 -2.10
N LEU A 120 -5.43 -6.33 -1.05
CA LEU A 120 -5.18 -7.18 0.10
C LEU A 120 -5.29 -8.66 -0.25
N LYS A 121 -6.23 -9.00 -1.12
CA LYS A 121 -6.38 -10.37 -1.61
C LYS A 121 -5.16 -10.80 -2.42
N LEU A 122 -4.69 -9.93 -3.30
CA LEU A 122 -3.49 -10.20 -4.09
C LEU A 122 -2.25 -10.36 -3.22
N GLN A 123 -2.14 -9.56 -2.16
CA GLN A 123 -1.03 -9.70 -1.20
C GLN A 123 -1.06 -11.07 -0.53
N GLU A 124 -2.23 -11.51 -0.09
CA GLU A 124 -2.39 -12.81 0.55
C GLU A 124 -2.00 -13.94 -0.39
N GLU A 125 -2.44 -13.88 -1.65
CA GLU A 125 -2.08 -14.86 -2.66
C GLU A 125 -0.57 -14.89 -2.93
N GLU A 126 0.05 -13.73 -3.03
CA GLU A 126 1.49 -13.60 -3.23
C GLU A 126 2.26 -14.20 -2.05
N ASN A 127 1.81 -13.92 -0.83
CA ASN A 127 2.44 -14.43 0.38
C ASN A 127 2.30 -15.95 0.49
N ASN A 128 1.14 -16.49 0.17
CA ASN A 128 0.91 -17.94 0.18
C ASN A 128 1.78 -18.64 -0.87
N PHE A 129 1.92 -18.05 -2.05
CA PHE A 129 2.77 -18.59 -3.09
C PHE A 129 4.23 -18.63 -2.64
N THR A 130 4.70 -17.58 -2.00
CA THR A 130 6.07 -17.49 -1.49
C THR A 130 6.34 -18.55 -0.43
N GLU A 131 5.41 -18.74 0.52
CA GLU A 131 5.51 -19.76 1.54
C GLU A 131 5.58 -21.16 0.94
N MET A 132 4.76 -21.40 -0.08
CA MET A 132 4.72 -22.68 -0.77
C MET A 132 6.06 -22.97 -1.45
N LYS A 133 6.65 -21.98 -2.11
CA LYS A 133 7.94 -22.11 -2.78
C LYS A 133 9.06 -22.39 -1.79
N VAL A 134 9.05 -21.74 -0.64
CA VAL A 134 10.04 -21.98 0.41
C VAL A 134 9.90 -23.40 0.94
N ALA A 135 8.68 -23.86 1.19
CA ALA A 135 8.44 -25.21 1.67
C ALA A 135 8.91 -26.26 0.68
N GLU A 136 8.64 -26.06 -0.60
CA GLU A 136 9.12 -26.97 -1.66
C GLU A 136 10.64 -27.03 -1.73
N PHE A 137 11.28 -25.89 -1.59
CA PHE A 137 12.75 -25.82 -1.57
C PHE A 137 13.34 -26.61 -0.40
N ILE A 138 12.80 -26.41 0.79
CA ILE A 138 13.25 -27.11 2.00
C ILE A 138 13.08 -28.62 1.84
N GLU A 139 11.89 -29.03 1.37
CA GLU A 139 11.60 -30.46 1.17
C GLU A 139 12.56 -31.08 0.18
N SER A 140 12.84 -30.39 -0.93
CA SER A 140 13.78 -30.85 -1.93
C SER A 140 15.19 -31.05 -1.34
N ARG A 141 15.64 -30.11 -0.50
CA ARG A 141 16.96 -30.22 0.13
C ARG A 141 17.04 -31.37 1.13
N VAL A 142 15.99 -31.59 1.88
CA VAL A 142 15.94 -32.71 2.84
C VAL A 142 16.03 -34.05 2.12
N LYS A 143 15.40 -34.19 0.96
CA LYS A 143 15.45 -35.44 0.19
C LYS A 143 16.84 -35.77 -0.37
N GLU A 144 17.67 -34.75 -0.52
CA GLU A 144 19.04 -34.95 -1.00
C GLU A 144 19.98 -35.46 0.09
N LEU A 145 19.54 -35.42 1.32
CA LEU A 145 20.33 -35.94 2.43
C LEU A 145 20.15 -37.46 2.54
#